data_97bfd01958229fe5c86c5cd6758ca06d
#
_entry.id   97bfd01958229fe5c86c5cd6758ca06d
#
_cell.length_a   1.000
_cell.length_b   1.000
_cell.length_c   1.000
_cell.angle_alpha   90.00
_cell.angle_beta   90.00
_cell.angle_gamma   90.00
#
_symmetry.space_group_name_H-M   'P 1'
#
loop_
_entity.id
_entity.type
_entity.pdbx_description
1 polymer ?
#
loop_
_entity_poly.entity_id
_entity_poly.type
_entity_poly.pdbx_seq_one_letter_code
_entity_poly.pdbx_strand_id
1 'polypeptide(L)'
;PVDTEIPIIVMIDSGSASTSQIVDGALQDMDRAVIKGKRSYGKGLVQSIKPLPFNGQLKVTTAKYYTPSGRCVQAIDYAHRNEDGSVGHIPDSLTREFKTASGRIVKDGGGITPDVEIDSKDYSRLVYALVLGGVIDQYTIDYARRHESIPAVEDFHFSDKDFEDFIRFAKTQEFDYRSSAKTLYDQMKKELEKDGLAESMSEELKALEKALEMDKERFIRLKKDEIIPFIEEELATRYWFQSEAVKVRLRYDDQLKKAL
;
A
#
# COMPACT_ATOMS: atom_id res chain seq x y z
N PRO A 1 -9.45 33.43 -2.76
CA PRO A 1 -10.28 32.59 -1.91
C PRO A 1 -10.95 31.53 -2.77
N VAL A 2 -10.96 30.29 -2.32
CA VAL A 2 -11.67 29.19 -2.99
C VAL A 2 -13.12 29.28 -2.57
N ASP A 3 -14.04 29.03 -3.51
CA ASP A 3 -15.48 28.97 -3.23
C ASP A 3 -15.75 27.84 -2.20
N THR A 4 -16.50 28.18 -1.15
CA THR A 4 -16.84 27.24 -0.09
C THR A 4 -17.83 26.15 -0.51
N GLU A 5 -18.52 26.32 -1.63
CA GLU A 5 -19.52 25.40 -2.18
C GLU A 5 -18.93 24.36 -3.15
N ILE A 6 -17.64 24.47 -3.51
CA ILE A 6 -16.99 23.49 -4.39
C ILE A 6 -17.10 22.09 -3.75
N PRO A 7 -17.61 21.07 -4.46
CA PRO A 7 -17.62 19.70 -3.97
C PRO A 7 -16.20 19.20 -3.65
N ILE A 8 -16.03 18.55 -2.50
CA ILE A 8 -14.74 18.02 -2.07
C ILE A 8 -14.84 16.51 -1.90
N ILE A 9 -13.92 15.80 -2.52
CA ILE A 9 -13.66 14.38 -2.27
C ILE A 9 -12.27 14.27 -1.65
N VAL A 10 -12.17 13.59 -0.52
CA VAL A 10 -10.90 13.31 0.15
C VAL A 10 -10.61 11.82 0.03
N MET A 11 -9.48 11.49 -0.58
CA MET A 11 -9.01 10.11 -0.70
C MET A 11 -8.08 9.77 0.46
N ILE A 12 -8.38 8.66 1.14
CA ILE A 12 -7.60 8.15 2.27
C ILE A 12 -7.24 6.68 2.09
N ASP A 13 -6.18 6.25 2.75
CA ASP A 13 -5.76 4.85 2.82
C ASP A 13 -5.23 4.50 4.21
N SER A 14 -4.78 3.26 4.38
CA SER A 14 -4.20 2.78 5.65
C SER A 14 -2.90 3.49 6.05
N GLY A 15 -2.25 4.24 5.15
CA GLY A 15 -1.08 5.08 5.42
C GLY A 15 -1.45 6.51 5.84
N SER A 16 -2.70 6.95 5.60
CA SER A 16 -3.18 8.27 6.00
C SER A 16 -3.21 8.38 7.51
N ALA A 17 -2.37 9.26 8.08
CA ALA A 17 -2.15 9.30 9.52
C ALA A 17 -1.97 10.72 10.07
N SER A 18 -2.13 10.86 11.40
CA SER A 18 -1.80 12.07 12.16
C SER A 18 -2.56 13.30 11.64
N THR A 19 -1.85 14.34 11.16
CA THR A 19 -2.45 15.61 10.69
C THR A 19 -3.45 15.40 9.55
N SER A 20 -3.18 14.48 8.61
CA SER A 20 -4.14 14.12 7.56
C SER A 20 -5.48 13.70 8.18
N GLN A 21 -5.46 12.82 9.19
CA GLN A 21 -6.67 12.35 9.86
C GLN A 21 -7.42 13.46 10.63
N ILE A 22 -6.73 14.50 11.08
CA ILE A 22 -7.39 15.67 11.69
C ILE A 22 -8.20 16.41 10.63
N VAL A 23 -7.63 16.61 9.44
CA VAL A 23 -8.30 17.30 8.33
C VAL A 23 -9.44 16.43 7.79
N ASP A 24 -9.17 15.15 7.49
CA ASP A 24 -10.15 14.21 6.94
C ASP A 24 -11.34 14.05 7.90
N GLY A 25 -11.06 13.85 9.19
CA GLY A 25 -12.07 13.70 10.22
C GLY A 25 -12.89 14.97 10.44
N ALA A 26 -12.25 16.15 10.37
CA ALA A 26 -12.96 17.42 10.49
C ALA A 26 -13.91 17.63 9.30
N LEU A 27 -13.45 17.39 8.08
CA LEU A 27 -14.25 17.52 6.88
C LEU A 27 -15.42 16.52 6.85
N GLN A 28 -15.18 15.28 7.31
CA GLN A 28 -16.25 14.27 7.45
C GLN A 28 -17.28 14.68 8.50
N ASP A 29 -16.84 15.07 9.70
CA ASP A 29 -17.72 15.41 10.81
C ASP A 29 -18.57 16.68 10.55
N MET A 30 -18.04 17.60 9.74
CA MET A 30 -18.75 18.79 9.29
C MET A 30 -19.61 18.56 8.04
N ASP A 31 -19.65 17.34 7.51
CA ASP A 31 -20.32 16.98 6.25
C ASP A 31 -19.86 17.85 5.05
N ARG A 32 -18.59 18.33 5.09
CA ARG A 32 -18.05 19.23 4.07
C ARG A 32 -17.46 18.47 2.89
N ALA A 33 -17.01 17.24 3.08
CA ALA A 33 -16.42 16.39 2.06
C ALA A 33 -16.95 14.96 2.13
N VAL A 34 -16.88 14.26 1.00
CA VAL A 34 -17.04 12.81 0.93
C VAL A 34 -15.67 12.16 1.07
N ILE A 35 -15.52 11.30 2.06
CA ILE A 35 -14.29 10.57 2.32
C ILE A 35 -14.34 9.24 1.57
N LYS A 36 -13.36 8.99 0.67
CA LYS A 36 -13.28 7.77 -0.15
C LYS A 36 -11.97 7.04 0.08
N GLY A 37 -11.97 5.71 -0.03
CA GLY A 37 -10.76 4.89 0.04
C GLY A 37 -10.82 3.79 1.07
N LYS A 38 -9.74 3.60 1.84
CA LYS A 38 -9.65 2.63 2.94
C LYS A 38 -9.57 3.34 4.28
N ARG A 39 -10.00 2.63 5.34
CA ARG A 39 -9.86 3.11 6.73
C ARG A 39 -8.43 3.61 6.99
N SER A 40 -8.30 4.78 7.56
CA SER A 40 -7.02 5.42 7.85
C SER A 40 -6.28 4.76 9.03
N TYR A 41 -5.01 5.11 9.22
CA TYR A 41 -4.10 4.46 10.19
C TYR A 41 -4.58 4.47 11.64
N GLY A 42 -5.21 5.55 12.10
CA GLY A 42 -5.68 5.67 13.49
C GLY A 42 -4.62 6.20 14.47
N LYS A 43 -3.86 7.24 14.09
CA LYS A 43 -2.92 7.92 14.98
C LYS A 43 -3.52 9.21 15.54
N GLY A 44 -4.10 9.12 16.73
CA GLY A 44 -4.80 10.20 17.40
C GLY A 44 -4.11 10.76 18.64
N LEU A 45 -2.80 10.48 18.86
CA LEU A 45 -2.05 10.91 20.03
C LEU A 45 -1.08 12.05 19.72
N VAL A 46 -0.97 13.00 20.63
CA VAL A 46 0.04 14.07 20.63
C VAL A 46 1.21 13.66 21.52
N GLN A 47 2.41 13.77 20.98
CA GLN A 47 3.64 13.46 21.70
C GLN A 47 4.50 14.72 21.84
N SER A 48 5.06 14.92 23.03
CA SER A 48 6.01 15.99 23.35
C SER A 48 7.38 15.40 23.65
N ILE A 49 8.43 16.11 23.21
CA ILE A 49 9.79 15.75 23.54
C ILE A 49 10.22 16.58 24.77
N LYS A 50 10.69 15.91 25.80
CA LYS A 50 11.24 16.53 27.01
C LYS A 50 12.74 16.29 27.05
N PRO A 51 13.56 17.34 27.18
CA PRO A 51 15.00 17.18 27.36
C PRO A 51 15.30 16.51 28.70
N LEU A 52 16.30 15.65 28.70
CA LEU A 52 16.85 14.99 29.88
C LEU A 52 18.35 15.37 30.04
N PRO A 53 18.94 15.12 31.21
CA PRO A 53 20.38 15.25 31.39
C PRO A 53 21.19 14.47 30.37
N PHE A 54 22.43 14.83 30.13
CA PHE A 54 23.36 14.17 29.20
C PHE A 54 22.89 14.14 27.76
N ASN A 55 22.22 15.19 27.27
CA ASN A 55 21.64 15.30 25.93
C ASN A 55 20.57 14.19 25.59
N GLY A 56 20.07 13.52 26.62
CA GLY A 56 18.99 12.58 26.49
C GLY A 56 17.66 13.27 26.12
N GLN A 57 16.76 12.54 25.50
CA GLN A 57 15.42 13.03 25.18
C GLN A 57 14.37 11.97 25.55
N LEU A 58 13.29 12.43 26.16
CA LEU A 58 12.11 11.60 26.46
C LEU A 58 10.96 12.03 25.57
N LYS A 59 10.47 11.12 24.73
CA LYS A 59 9.25 11.30 23.95
C LYS A 59 8.09 10.71 24.74
N VAL A 60 7.13 11.56 25.13
CA VAL A 60 6.00 11.18 25.98
C VAL A 60 4.69 11.64 25.36
N THR A 61 3.64 10.80 25.43
CA THR A 61 2.29 11.16 25.02
C THR A 61 1.67 12.11 26.06
N THR A 62 1.21 13.27 25.58
CA THR A 62 0.68 14.34 26.44
C THR A 62 -0.79 14.67 26.19
N ALA A 63 -1.34 14.34 25.03
CA ALA A 63 -2.72 14.66 24.66
C ALA A 63 -3.28 13.71 23.59
N LYS A 64 -4.58 13.84 23.30
CA LYS A 64 -5.30 13.19 22.22
C LYS A 64 -5.95 14.22 21.31
N TYR A 65 -6.11 13.89 20.03
CA TYR A 65 -6.94 14.68 19.13
C TYR A 65 -8.40 14.28 19.23
N TYR A 66 -9.25 15.26 19.12
CA TYR A 66 -10.69 15.05 18.97
C TYR A 66 -11.15 15.82 17.74
N THR A 67 -11.92 15.16 16.87
CA THR A 67 -12.54 15.79 15.71
C THR A 67 -13.77 16.61 16.13
N PRO A 68 -14.39 17.42 15.24
CA PRO A 68 -15.54 18.27 15.61
C PRO A 68 -16.71 17.51 16.24
N SER A 69 -16.96 16.26 15.90
CA SER A 69 -17.98 15.43 16.54
C SER A 69 -17.62 15.02 17.98
N GLY A 70 -16.38 15.24 18.42
CA GLY A 70 -15.87 14.82 19.73
C GLY A 70 -15.27 13.42 19.76
N ARG A 71 -15.20 12.70 18.63
CA ARG A 71 -14.57 11.36 18.56
C ARG A 71 -13.05 11.47 18.53
N CYS A 72 -12.38 10.45 19.12
CA CYS A 72 -10.93 10.27 19.04
C CYS A 72 -10.60 9.20 18.00
N VAL A 73 -9.75 9.53 17.02
CA VAL A 73 -9.40 8.61 15.92
C VAL A 73 -8.32 7.57 16.28
N GLN A 74 -7.84 7.56 17.54
CA GLN A 74 -6.79 6.64 17.96
C GLN A 74 -7.25 5.18 17.86
N ALA A 75 -6.55 4.37 17.05
CA ALA A 75 -6.89 2.97 16.83
C ALA A 75 -6.03 2.00 17.67
N ILE A 76 -4.77 2.35 17.93
CA ILE A 76 -3.85 1.48 18.66
C ILE A 76 -4.05 1.63 20.15
N ASP A 77 -4.26 0.52 20.86
CA ASP A 77 -4.41 0.47 22.31
C ASP A 77 -3.06 0.27 23.00
N TYR A 78 -2.41 1.37 23.36
CA TYR A 78 -1.16 1.34 24.11
C TYR A 78 -1.34 1.02 25.62
N ALA A 79 -2.57 1.07 26.11
CA ALA A 79 -2.87 0.80 27.53
C ALA A 79 -2.86 -0.70 27.85
N HIS A 80 -3.26 -1.50 26.88
CA HIS A 80 -3.30 -2.94 27.03
C HIS A 80 -2.31 -3.60 26.07
N ARG A 81 -1.32 -4.29 26.63
CA ARG A 81 -0.33 -5.04 25.85
C ARG A 81 -0.66 -6.51 25.85
N ASN A 82 -0.39 -7.18 24.73
CA ASN A 82 -0.45 -8.61 24.62
C ASN A 82 0.69 -9.26 25.45
N GLU A 83 0.61 -10.55 25.69
CA GLU A 83 1.62 -11.32 26.46
C GLU A 83 3.02 -11.23 25.81
N ASP A 84 3.12 -11.10 24.51
CA ASP A 84 4.35 -10.92 23.74
C ASP A 84 4.88 -9.47 23.75
N GLY A 85 4.20 -8.54 24.46
CA GLY A 85 4.54 -7.13 24.55
C GLY A 85 4.06 -6.29 23.36
N SER A 86 3.46 -6.90 22.34
CA SER A 86 2.85 -6.18 21.22
C SER A 86 1.60 -5.39 21.66
N VAL A 87 1.17 -4.46 20.82
CA VAL A 87 -0.05 -3.66 21.05
C VAL A 87 -1.09 -4.00 20.00
N GLY A 88 -2.33 -4.16 20.44
CA GLY A 88 -3.46 -4.42 19.56
C GLY A 88 -4.16 -3.14 19.08
N HIS A 89 -5.20 -3.32 18.30
CA HIS A 89 -6.15 -2.26 17.96
C HIS A 89 -7.31 -2.28 18.96
N ILE A 90 -7.95 -1.12 19.15
CA ILE A 90 -9.19 -1.03 19.90
C ILE A 90 -10.24 -1.87 19.19
N PRO A 91 -10.81 -2.90 19.83
CA PRO A 91 -11.85 -3.72 19.20
C PRO A 91 -13.08 -2.89 18.81
N ASP A 92 -13.69 -3.21 17.68
CA ASP A 92 -14.90 -2.50 17.21
C ASP A 92 -16.05 -2.51 18.23
N SER A 93 -16.10 -3.53 19.10
CA SER A 93 -17.06 -3.64 20.20
C SER A 93 -16.88 -2.59 21.31
N LEU A 94 -15.70 -1.97 21.40
CA LEU A 94 -15.38 -0.92 22.38
C LEU A 94 -15.45 0.49 21.77
N THR A 95 -15.74 0.61 20.48
CA THR A 95 -15.89 1.90 19.81
C THR A 95 -17.22 2.54 20.18
N ARG A 96 -17.25 3.87 20.22
CA ARG A 96 -18.46 4.66 20.52
C ARG A 96 -18.95 5.34 19.25
N GLU A 97 -20.26 5.54 19.20
CA GLU A 97 -20.90 6.25 18.11
C GLU A 97 -20.99 7.76 18.40
N PHE A 98 -20.69 8.54 17.38
CA PHE A 98 -20.80 9.98 17.35
C PHE A 98 -21.64 10.39 16.13
N LYS A 99 -22.01 11.65 16.05
CA LYS A 99 -22.81 12.17 14.94
C LYS A 99 -22.08 13.31 14.25
N THR A 100 -22.11 13.31 12.94
CA THR A 100 -21.67 14.43 12.10
C THR A 100 -22.67 15.59 12.24
N ALA A 101 -22.37 16.74 11.62
CA ALA A 101 -23.23 17.92 11.63
C ALA A 101 -24.64 17.62 11.08
N SER A 102 -24.79 16.77 10.07
CA SER A 102 -26.08 16.34 9.50
C SER A 102 -26.69 15.14 10.22
N GLY A 103 -26.03 14.59 11.25
CA GLY A 103 -26.55 13.49 12.07
C GLY A 103 -26.15 12.08 11.55
N ARG A 104 -25.26 11.96 10.58
CA ARG A 104 -24.70 10.65 10.16
C ARG A 104 -23.88 10.03 11.31
N ILE A 105 -23.96 8.71 11.45
CA ILE A 105 -23.20 8.00 12.49
C ILE A 105 -21.75 7.80 12.03
N VAL A 106 -20.82 8.18 12.90
CA VAL A 106 -19.38 7.93 12.79
C VAL A 106 -18.86 7.33 14.09
N LYS A 107 -17.76 6.58 14.05
CA LYS A 107 -17.22 5.88 15.21
C LYS A 107 -15.83 6.40 15.59
N ASP A 108 -15.48 6.26 16.87
CA ASP A 108 -14.11 6.47 17.36
C ASP A 108 -13.27 5.17 17.32
N GLY A 109 -12.05 5.23 17.84
CA GLY A 109 -11.23 4.05 18.14
C GLY A 109 -10.64 3.30 16.95
N GLY A 110 -10.91 3.71 15.72
CA GLY A 110 -10.52 2.93 14.53
C GLY A 110 -9.93 3.73 13.36
N GLY A 111 -9.43 4.93 13.58
CA GLY A 111 -9.10 5.86 12.48
C GLY A 111 -10.36 6.48 11.87
N ILE A 112 -10.21 6.99 10.66
CA ILE A 112 -11.32 7.50 9.86
C ILE A 112 -11.80 6.38 8.95
N THR A 113 -13.06 5.97 9.10
CA THR A 113 -13.73 5.06 8.17
C THR A 113 -14.25 5.87 7.00
N PRO A 114 -13.91 5.53 5.74
CA PRO A 114 -14.40 6.27 4.59
C PRO A 114 -15.92 6.16 4.45
N ASP A 115 -16.54 7.17 3.85
CA ASP A 115 -17.97 7.14 3.49
C ASP A 115 -18.24 6.19 2.33
N VAL A 116 -17.23 6.02 1.45
CA VAL A 116 -17.25 5.09 0.32
C VAL A 116 -15.94 4.30 0.33
N GLU A 117 -16.05 2.99 0.58
CA GLU A 117 -14.88 2.11 0.52
C GLU A 117 -14.45 1.87 -0.93
N ILE A 118 -13.15 2.01 -1.16
CA ILE A 118 -12.51 1.69 -2.44
C ILE A 118 -11.31 0.79 -2.14
N ASP A 119 -11.34 -0.43 -2.67
CA ASP A 119 -10.21 -1.32 -2.55
C ASP A 119 -9.01 -0.79 -3.33
N SER A 120 -7.86 -0.69 -2.67
CA SER A 120 -6.59 -0.49 -3.35
C SER A 120 -6.17 -1.81 -4.02
N LYS A 121 -5.59 -1.69 -5.20
CA LYS A 121 -4.97 -2.83 -5.86
C LYS A 121 -3.71 -3.22 -5.07
N ASP A 122 -3.71 -4.42 -4.49
CA ASP A 122 -2.50 -4.97 -3.91
C ASP A 122 -1.61 -5.51 -5.05
N TYR A 123 -0.38 -5.05 -5.09
CA TYR A 123 0.59 -5.55 -6.04
C TYR A 123 1.11 -6.93 -5.61
N SER A 124 1.40 -7.76 -6.60
CA SER A 124 1.97 -9.08 -6.35
C SER A 124 3.39 -8.99 -5.76
N ARG A 125 3.79 -10.00 -5.01
CA ARG A 125 5.18 -10.11 -4.50
C ARG A 125 6.23 -10.04 -5.61
N LEU A 126 5.87 -10.45 -6.83
CA LEU A 126 6.76 -10.35 -7.99
C LEU A 126 7.08 -8.88 -8.31
N VAL A 127 6.07 -8.00 -8.32
CA VAL A 127 6.28 -6.57 -8.56
C VAL A 127 7.21 -5.99 -7.51
N TYR A 128 6.96 -6.28 -6.23
CA TYR A 128 7.87 -5.85 -5.16
C TYR A 128 9.29 -6.38 -5.35
N ALA A 129 9.45 -7.65 -5.74
CA ALA A 129 10.78 -8.22 -6.00
C ALA A 129 11.49 -7.54 -7.16
N LEU A 130 10.79 -7.21 -8.24
CA LEU A 130 11.34 -6.50 -9.40
C LEU A 130 11.73 -5.05 -9.07
N VAL A 131 10.90 -4.36 -8.26
CA VAL A 131 11.17 -2.98 -7.82
C VAL A 131 12.32 -2.94 -6.81
N LEU A 132 12.20 -3.69 -5.70
CA LEU A 132 13.19 -3.69 -4.63
C LEU A 132 14.53 -4.31 -5.05
N GLY A 133 14.49 -5.28 -5.98
CA GLY A 133 15.68 -5.87 -6.60
C GLY A 133 16.33 -4.97 -7.66
N GLY A 134 15.77 -3.77 -7.92
CA GLY A 134 16.31 -2.83 -8.89
C GLY A 134 16.22 -3.26 -10.35
N VAL A 135 15.44 -4.31 -10.66
CA VAL A 135 15.34 -4.86 -12.03
C VAL A 135 14.67 -3.85 -12.97
N ILE A 136 13.59 -3.22 -12.51
CA ILE A 136 12.87 -2.18 -13.28
C ILE A 136 13.78 -0.95 -13.47
N ASP A 137 14.45 -0.50 -12.41
CA ASP A 137 15.37 0.63 -12.44
C ASP A 137 16.50 0.39 -13.46
N GLN A 138 17.18 -0.75 -13.37
CA GLN A 138 18.27 -1.09 -14.28
C GLN A 138 17.80 -1.22 -15.73
N TYR A 139 16.64 -1.83 -15.96
CA TYR A 139 16.07 -1.92 -17.31
C TYR A 139 15.76 -0.54 -17.91
N THR A 140 15.18 0.34 -17.13
CA THR A 140 14.82 1.70 -17.59
C THR A 140 16.06 2.56 -17.87
N ILE A 141 17.17 2.34 -17.16
CA ILE A 141 18.48 2.92 -17.49
C ILE A 141 18.93 2.43 -18.86
N ASP A 142 18.92 1.13 -19.09
CA ASP A 142 19.36 0.55 -20.36
C ASP A 142 18.42 0.92 -21.52
N TYR A 143 17.13 1.03 -21.26
CA TYR A 143 16.15 1.53 -22.22
C TYR A 143 16.45 2.96 -22.62
N ALA A 144 16.69 3.87 -21.67
CA ALA A 144 17.01 5.27 -21.94
C ALA A 144 18.34 5.45 -22.69
N ARG A 145 19.32 4.58 -22.47
CA ARG A 145 20.57 4.59 -23.26
C ARG A 145 20.37 4.20 -24.71
N ARG A 146 19.36 3.40 -25.03
CA ARG A 146 19.05 2.92 -26.38
C ARG A 146 18.06 3.81 -27.14
N HIS A 147 17.33 4.65 -26.40
CA HIS A 147 16.31 5.55 -26.94
C HIS A 147 16.61 6.98 -26.49
N GLU A 148 17.10 7.81 -27.41
CA GLU A 148 17.46 9.21 -27.10
C GLU A 148 16.25 10.05 -26.69
N SER A 149 15.08 9.72 -27.23
CA SER A 149 13.79 10.38 -26.91
C SER A 149 12.64 9.38 -26.99
N ILE A 150 11.56 9.68 -26.29
CA ILE A 150 10.28 8.97 -26.36
C ILE A 150 9.13 9.98 -26.56
N PRO A 151 7.95 9.54 -27.03
CA PRO A 151 6.77 10.41 -27.17
C PRO A 151 6.41 11.12 -25.87
N ALA A 152 5.73 12.27 -25.94
CA ALA A 152 5.24 12.98 -24.75
C ALA A 152 4.51 12.04 -23.79
N VAL A 153 4.54 12.36 -22.49
CA VAL A 153 4.00 11.47 -21.45
C VAL A 153 2.54 11.08 -21.68
N GLU A 154 1.75 11.99 -22.24
CA GLU A 154 0.34 11.77 -22.55
C GLU A 154 0.14 10.67 -23.61
N ASP A 155 1.07 10.56 -24.58
CA ASP A 155 1.02 9.66 -25.73
C ASP A 155 1.89 8.41 -25.53
N PHE A 156 2.76 8.43 -24.51
CA PHE A 156 3.66 7.33 -24.27
C PHE A 156 2.94 6.15 -23.59
N HIS A 157 3.04 4.99 -24.20
CA HIS A 157 2.63 3.71 -23.66
C HIS A 157 3.70 2.66 -23.94
N PHE A 158 4.06 1.92 -22.90
CA PHE A 158 5.04 0.85 -23.01
C PHE A 158 4.48 -0.29 -23.86
N SER A 159 5.09 -0.51 -25.03
CA SER A 159 4.54 -1.43 -26.03
C SER A 159 4.72 -2.90 -25.65
N ASP A 160 3.95 -3.79 -26.30
CA ASP A 160 4.11 -5.25 -26.15
C ASP A 160 5.51 -5.71 -26.55
N LYS A 161 6.10 -5.08 -27.58
CA LYS A 161 7.46 -5.36 -28.03
C LYS A 161 8.50 -4.99 -26.98
N ASP A 162 8.32 -3.84 -26.33
CA ASP A 162 9.21 -3.39 -25.25
C ASP A 162 9.04 -4.27 -24.01
N PHE A 163 7.83 -4.74 -23.74
CA PHE A 163 7.58 -5.68 -22.66
C PHE A 163 8.27 -7.05 -22.90
N GLU A 164 8.31 -7.54 -24.15
CA GLU A 164 9.10 -8.72 -24.50
C GLU A 164 10.61 -8.48 -24.31
N ASP A 165 11.08 -7.27 -24.58
CA ASP A 165 12.47 -6.89 -24.31
C ASP A 165 12.76 -6.87 -22.80
N PHE A 166 11.82 -6.29 -22.01
CA PHE A 166 11.91 -6.33 -20.55
C PHE A 166 11.96 -7.77 -20.00
N ILE A 167 11.13 -8.68 -20.53
CA ILE A 167 11.17 -10.09 -20.10
C ILE A 167 12.53 -10.71 -20.35
N ARG A 168 13.12 -10.50 -21.56
CA ARG A 168 14.46 -11.01 -21.87
C ARG A 168 15.51 -10.47 -20.91
N PHE A 169 15.44 -9.18 -20.61
CA PHE A 169 16.32 -8.54 -19.65
C PHE A 169 16.13 -9.12 -18.23
N ALA A 170 14.91 -9.17 -17.73
CA ALA A 170 14.61 -9.64 -16.37
C ALA A 170 15.05 -11.10 -16.14
N LYS A 171 15.06 -11.94 -17.17
CA LYS A 171 15.58 -13.33 -17.09
C LYS A 171 17.06 -13.39 -16.79
N THR A 172 17.82 -12.39 -17.19
CA THR A 172 19.29 -12.33 -16.94
C THR A 172 19.62 -11.76 -15.56
N GLN A 173 18.63 -11.20 -14.87
CA GLN A 173 18.83 -10.58 -13.56
C GLN A 173 18.61 -11.57 -12.42
N GLU A 174 19.43 -11.43 -11.38
CA GLU A 174 19.20 -12.10 -10.10
C GLU A 174 18.31 -11.23 -9.21
N PHE A 175 17.13 -11.72 -8.88
CA PHE A 175 16.26 -11.13 -7.88
C PHE A 175 15.57 -12.23 -7.08
N ASP A 176 15.41 -11.98 -5.78
CA ASP A 176 14.78 -12.96 -4.90
C ASP A 176 13.26 -12.86 -5.02
N TYR A 177 12.70 -13.84 -5.73
CA TYR A 177 11.26 -13.99 -5.83
C TYR A 177 10.82 -15.41 -5.44
N ARG A 178 10.02 -15.47 -4.39
CA ARG A 178 9.35 -16.68 -3.96
C ARG A 178 7.83 -16.42 -3.92
N SER A 179 7.07 -17.22 -4.67
CA SER A 179 5.61 -17.08 -4.69
C SER A 179 5.01 -17.41 -3.30
N SER A 180 3.87 -16.79 -2.97
CA SER A 180 3.15 -17.12 -1.74
C SER A 180 2.77 -18.60 -1.70
N ALA A 181 2.39 -19.17 -2.84
CA ALA A 181 2.06 -20.59 -2.96
C ALA A 181 3.27 -21.48 -2.62
N LYS A 182 4.46 -21.15 -3.11
CA LYS A 182 5.69 -21.91 -2.75
C LYS A 182 6.03 -21.76 -1.26
N THR A 183 5.82 -20.59 -0.68
CA THR A 183 6.03 -20.38 0.76
C THR A 183 5.08 -21.23 1.60
N LEU A 184 3.80 -21.28 1.24
CA LEU A 184 2.79 -22.11 1.92
C LEU A 184 3.07 -23.61 1.71
N TYR A 185 3.50 -24.01 0.53
CA TYR A 185 3.94 -25.38 0.26
C TYR A 185 5.10 -25.79 1.18
N ASP A 186 6.13 -24.95 1.29
CA ASP A 186 7.29 -25.24 2.14
C ASP A 186 6.90 -25.34 3.63
N GLN A 187 5.92 -24.53 4.08
CA GLN A 187 5.35 -24.63 5.43
C GLN A 187 4.57 -25.95 5.61
N MET A 188 3.66 -26.23 4.67
CA MET A 188 2.89 -27.48 4.68
C MET A 188 3.79 -28.71 4.71
N LYS A 189 4.84 -28.73 3.87
CA LYS A 189 5.81 -29.84 3.81
C LYS A 189 6.49 -30.07 5.19
N LYS A 190 6.87 -28.98 5.86
CA LYS A 190 7.47 -29.06 7.21
C LYS A 190 6.51 -29.63 8.26
N GLU A 191 5.24 -29.26 8.20
CA GLU A 191 4.25 -29.81 9.13
C GLU A 191 4.00 -31.31 8.84
N LEU A 192 3.89 -31.70 7.56
CA LEU A 192 3.75 -33.11 7.18
C LEU A 192 4.97 -33.95 7.60
N GLU A 193 6.19 -33.39 7.59
CA GLU A 193 7.39 -34.05 8.10
C GLU A 193 7.30 -34.29 9.62
N LYS A 194 6.81 -33.31 10.38
CA LYS A 194 6.60 -33.44 11.84
C LYS A 194 5.53 -34.47 12.18
N ASP A 195 4.47 -34.54 11.39
CA ASP A 195 3.37 -35.49 11.58
C ASP A 195 3.71 -36.90 11.04
N GLY A 196 4.88 -37.09 10.42
CA GLY A 196 5.29 -38.37 9.85
C GLY A 196 4.55 -38.80 8.60
N LEU A 197 3.86 -37.87 7.92
CA LEU A 197 3.04 -38.11 6.73
C LEU A 197 3.78 -37.88 5.42
N ALA A 198 4.96 -37.23 5.46
CA ALA A 198 5.68 -36.77 4.27
C ALA A 198 6.10 -37.93 3.33
N GLU A 199 6.44 -39.12 3.88
CA GLU A 199 6.82 -40.27 3.09
C GLU A 199 5.62 -40.84 2.30
N SER A 200 4.46 -40.96 2.94
CA SER A 200 3.24 -41.49 2.32
C SER A 200 2.66 -40.57 1.23
N MET A 201 3.02 -39.29 1.26
CA MET A 201 2.58 -38.25 0.30
C MET A 201 3.71 -37.77 -0.63
N SER A 202 4.78 -38.55 -0.74
CA SER A 202 6.00 -38.12 -1.46
C SER A 202 5.75 -37.81 -2.93
N GLU A 203 4.92 -38.58 -3.63
CA GLU A 203 4.62 -38.37 -5.07
C GLU A 203 3.75 -37.12 -5.28
N GLU A 204 2.74 -36.90 -4.46
CA GLU A 204 1.88 -35.71 -4.49
C GLU A 204 2.68 -34.44 -4.19
N LEU A 205 3.56 -34.50 -3.18
CA LEU A 205 4.45 -33.39 -2.85
C LEU A 205 5.40 -33.03 -3.98
N LYS A 206 6.02 -34.03 -4.63
CA LYS A 206 6.89 -33.81 -5.80
C LYS A 206 6.11 -33.22 -6.98
N ALA A 207 4.91 -33.74 -7.26
CA ALA A 207 4.06 -33.22 -8.33
C ALA A 207 3.65 -31.79 -8.10
N LEU A 208 3.28 -31.43 -6.85
CA LEU A 208 2.94 -30.06 -6.45
C LEU A 208 4.16 -29.15 -6.51
N GLU A 209 5.32 -29.60 -6.03
CA GLU A 209 6.56 -28.83 -6.09
C GLU A 209 6.90 -28.46 -7.52
N LYS A 210 6.87 -29.43 -8.43
CA LYS A 210 7.10 -29.19 -9.86
C LYS A 210 6.07 -28.23 -10.47
N ALA A 211 4.82 -28.32 -10.07
CA ALA A 211 3.77 -27.41 -10.54
C ALA A 211 3.95 -25.98 -10.01
N LEU A 212 4.57 -25.83 -8.82
CA LEU A 212 4.87 -24.55 -8.19
C LEU A 212 6.24 -23.97 -8.60
N GLU A 213 7.10 -24.77 -9.25
CA GLU A 213 8.29 -24.28 -9.93
C GLU A 213 7.88 -23.52 -11.18
N MET A 214 7.43 -22.28 -10.97
CA MET A 214 7.00 -21.44 -12.08
C MET A 214 8.20 -20.78 -12.74
N ASP A 215 8.25 -20.89 -14.08
CA ASP A 215 9.14 -20.10 -14.91
C ASP A 215 8.94 -18.60 -14.65
N LYS A 216 10.01 -17.89 -14.29
CA LYS A 216 10.02 -16.44 -14.07
C LYS A 216 9.34 -15.69 -15.22
N GLU A 217 9.58 -16.11 -16.46
CA GLU A 217 8.98 -15.52 -17.66
C GLU A 217 7.44 -15.59 -17.63
N ARG A 218 6.88 -16.77 -17.35
CA ARG A 218 5.43 -16.96 -17.28
C ARG A 218 4.81 -16.05 -16.21
N PHE A 219 5.48 -15.89 -15.06
CA PHE A 219 5.00 -15.03 -13.97
C PHE A 219 5.01 -13.56 -14.37
N ILE A 220 6.10 -13.09 -14.98
CA ILE A 220 6.21 -11.72 -15.48
C ILE A 220 5.11 -11.45 -16.50
N ARG A 221 4.84 -12.39 -17.43
CA ARG A 221 3.74 -12.26 -18.40
C ARG A 221 2.38 -12.15 -17.75
N LEU A 222 2.08 -12.98 -16.73
CA LEU A 222 0.82 -12.95 -15.99
C LEU A 222 0.61 -11.66 -15.22
N LYS A 223 1.69 -10.95 -14.85
CA LYS A 223 1.66 -9.73 -14.07
C LYS A 223 1.98 -8.48 -14.88
N LYS A 224 1.86 -8.57 -16.20
CA LYS A 224 2.13 -7.48 -17.13
C LYS A 224 1.44 -6.18 -16.72
N ASP A 225 0.14 -6.22 -16.45
CA ASP A 225 -0.68 -5.05 -16.09
C ASP A 225 -0.31 -4.44 -14.73
N GLU A 226 0.40 -5.21 -13.87
CA GLU A 226 0.94 -4.71 -12.62
C GLU A 226 2.35 -4.11 -12.81
N ILE A 227 3.13 -4.61 -13.75
CA ILE A 227 4.53 -4.25 -13.99
C ILE A 227 4.66 -2.99 -14.84
N ILE A 228 3.88 -2.91 -15.93
CA ILE A 228 3.96 -1.79 -16.89
C ILE A 228 3.86 -0.41 -16.21
N PRO A 229 2.93 -0.16 -15.27
CA PRO A 229 2.84 1.14 -14.60
C PRO A 229 4.16 1.58 -13.95
N PHE A 230 4.90 0.66 -13.34
CA PHE A 230 6.17 0.98 -12.71
C PHE A 230 7.28 1.28 -13.73
N ILE A 231 7.29 0.54 -14.86
CA ILE A 231 8.25 0.82 -15.95
C ILE A 231 7.96 2.19 -16.56
N GLU A 232 6.69 2.50 -16.85
CA GLU A 232 6.29 3.80 -17.42
C GLU A 232 6.59 4.95 -16.45
N GLU A 233 6.33 4.78 -15.15
CA GLU A 233 6.64 5.79 -14.13
C GLU A 233 8.14 6.07 -14.04
N GLU A 234 8.97 5.02 -14.04
CA GLU A 234 10.43 5.15 -14.03
C GLU A 234 10.95 5.80 -15.33
N LEU A 235 10.43 5.42 -16.48
CA LEU A 235 10.79 6.06 -17.75
C LEU A 235 10.37 7.54 -17.77
N ALA A 236 9.17 7.86 -17.31
CA ALA A 236 8.71 9.24 -17.20
C ALA A 236 9.63 10.07 -16.29
N THR A 237 10.07 9.49 -15.16
CA THR A 237 11.03 10.15 -14.27
C THR A 237 12.35 10.46 -14.99
N ARG A 238 12.85 9.53 -15.81
CA ARG A 238 14.13 9.69 -16.50
C ARG A 238 14.11 10.71 -17.63
N TYR A 239 13.02 10.77 -18.40
CA TYR A 239 12.91 11.68 -19.55
C TYR A 239 12.37 13.06 -19.19
N TRP A 240 11.45 13.15 -18.22
CA TRP A 240 10.73 14.39 -17.91
C TRP A 240 10.62 14.73 -16.42
N PHE A 241 11.38 14.03 -15.56
CA PHE A 241 11.42 14.23 -14.12
C PHE A 241 10.13 13.81 -13.38
N GLN A 242 10.14 14.02 -12.07
CA GLN A 242 9.09 13.55 -11.16
C GLN A 242 7.70 14.13 -11.44
N SER A 243 7.62 15.37 -11.98
CA SER A 243 6.32 15.97 -12.29
C SER A 243 5.52 15.15 -13.31
N GLU A 244 6.19 14.61 -14.31
CA GLU A 244 5.55 13.83 -15.38
C GLU A 244 5.30 12.38 -14.91
N ALA A 245 6.15 11.84 -14.06
CA ALA A 245 5.91 10.56 -13.41
C ALA A 245 4.61 10.53 -12.58
N VAL A 246 4.24 11.66 -11.95
CA VAL A 246 2.94 11.79 -11.26
C VAL A 246 1.77 11.63 -12.25
N LYS A 247 1.85 12.17 -13.46
CA LYS A 247 0.79 11.97 -14.48
C LYS A 247 0.62 10.50 -14.86
N VAL A 248 1.74 9.78 -15.01
CA VAL A 248 1.70 8.33 -15.26
C VAL A 248 1.04 7.60 -14.10
N ARG A 249 1.43 7.91 -12.86
CA ARG A 249 0.84 7.30 -11.66
C ARG A 249 -0.67 7.53 -11.60
N LEU A 250 -1.13 8.76 -11.84
CA LEU A 250 -2.56 9.10 -11.86
C LEU A 250 -3.32 8.37 -12.98
N ARG A 251 -2.69 8.09 -14.13
CA ARG A 251 -3.29 7.28 -15.20
C ARG A 251 -3.70 5.89 -14.74
N TYR A 252 -2.92 5.29 -13.84
CA TYR A 252 -3.14 3.94 -13.31
C TYR A 252 -3.82 3.91 -11.94
N ASP A 253 -4.18 5.07 -11.39
CA ASP A 253 -4.84 5.18 -10.09
C ASP A 253 -6.33 4.84 -10.20
N ASP A 254 -6.66 3.60 -9.80
CA ASP A 254 -8.04 3.12 -9.80
C ASP A 254 -8.89 3.79 -8.71
N GLN A 255 -8.26 4.29 -7.63
CA GLN A 255 -8.99 5.05 -6.60
C GLN A 255 -9.42 6.40 -7.14
N LEU A 256 -8.51 7.11 -7.84
CA LEU A 256 -8.85 8.38 -8.49
C LEU A 256 -9.96 8.21 -9.53
N LYS A 257 -9.87 7.18 -10.41
CA LYS A 257 -10.91 6.89 -11.41
C LYS A 257 -12.28 6.64 -10.79
N LYS A 258 -12.34 5.97 -9.64
CA LYS A 258 -13.59 5.71 -8.91
C LYS A 258 -14.04 6.93 -8.09
N ALA A 259 -13.15 7.87 -7.80
CA ALA A 259 -13.48 9.08 -7.07
C ALA A 259 -14.13 10.14 -7.98
N LEU A 260 -13.70 10.22 -9.23
CA LEU A 260 -14.26 11.09 -10.27
C LEU A 260 -15.56 10.52 -10.84
#